data_df3cd3a2e6b65867d9d761627bd51df9
#
_entry.id   df3cd3a2e6b65867d9d761627bd51df9
#
_cell.length_a   1.000
_cell.length_b   1.000
_cell.length_c   1.000
_cell.angle_alpha   90.00
_cell.angle_beta   90.00
_cell.angle_gamma   90.00
#
_symmetry.space_group_name_H-M   'P 1'
#
loop_
_entity.id
_entity.type
_entity.pdbx_description
1 polymer ?
#
loop_
_entity_poly.entity_id
_entity_poly.type
_entity_poly.pdbx_seq_one_letter_code
_entity_poly.pdbx_strand_id
1 'polypeptide(L)'
;MKDRKEKLQEYARLLIRMGLNIQKGQTLIIAAPVDCAWFARMCAEEAYAAGCREVVMNWRDDQLERLRYLHADDAVFDEVPLWRRHFFNDYALEGTAYLAISARDP
;
A
#
# COMPACT_ATOMS: atom_id res chain seq x y z
N MET A 1 9.76 -18.34 -22.68
CA MET A 1 8.56 -18.15 -21.88
C MET A 1 8.92 -17.56 -20.53
N LYS A 2 8.21 -16.53 -20.09
CA LYS A 2 8.48 -15.89 -18.80
C LYS A 2 7.93 -16.73 -17.66
N ASP A 3 8.65 -16.83 -16.57
CA ASP A 3 8.17 -17.52 -15.40
C ASP A 3 7.16 -16.64 -14.64
N ARG A 4 6.58 -17.20 -13.60
CA ARG A 4 5.54 -16.49 -12.82
C ARG A 4 6.07 -15.22 -12.17
N LYS A 5 7.30 -15.27 -11.67
CA LYS A 5 7.92 -14.11 -11.02
C LYS A 5 8.12 -12.97 -12.00
N GLU A 6 8.58 -13.26 -13.21
CA GLU A 6 8.77 -12.26 -14.24
C GLU A 6 7.45 -11.62 -14.65
N LYS A 7 6.40 -12.42 -14.77
CA LYS A 7 5.06 -11.91 -15.11
C LYS A 7 4.52 -11.00 -14.03
N LEU A 8 4.73 -11.35 -12.78
CA LEU A 8 4.28 -10.52 -11.66
C LEU A 8 5.07 -9.22 -11.57
N GLN A 9 6.37 -9.28 -11.87
CA GLN A 9 7.19 -8.06 -11.89
C GLN A 9 6.75 -7.12 -13.01
N GLU A 10 6.39 -7.67 -14.17
CA GLU A 10 5.83 -6.85 -15.26
C GLU A 10 4.49 -6.24 -14.87
N TYR A 11 3.66 -6.98 -14.18
CA TYR A 11 2.38 -6.47 -13.69
C TYR A 11 2.61 -5.33 -12.71
N ALA A 12 3.54 -5.48 -11.79
CA ALA A 12 3.90 -4.42 -10.87
C ALA A 12 4.39 -3.16 -11.60
N ARG A 13 5.20 -3.35 -12.63
CA ARG A 13 5.69 -2.24 -13.45
C ARG A 13 4.54 -1.48 -14.12
N LEU A 14 3.60 -2.21 -14.70
CA LEU A 14 2.43 -1.59 -15.34
C LEU A 14 1.57 -0.84 -14.34
N LEU A 15 1.36 -1.39 -13.15
CA LEU A 15 0.60 -0.71 -12.10
C LEU A 15 1.24 0.62 -11.72
N ILE A 16 2.55 0.61 -11.51
CA ILE A 16 3.27 1.79 -11.04
C ILE A 16 3.40 2.84 -12.13
N ARG A 17 3.78 2.42 -13.34
CA ARG A 17 4.09 3.39 -14.40
C ARG A 17 2.87 3.85 -15.17
N MET A 18 1.94 2.96 -15.45
CA MET A 18 0.77 3.28 -16.25
C MET A 18 -0.48 3.51 -15.40
N GLY A 19 -0.73 2.62 -14.43
CA GLY A 19 -1.90 2.75 -13.56
C GLY A 19 -1.83 3.97 -12.66
N LEU A 20 -0.77 4.09 -11.89
CA LEU A 20 -0.58 5.21 -10.95
C LEU A 20 0.16 6.38 -11.58
N ASN A 21 0.88 6.13 -12.65
CA ASN A 21 1.70 7.15 -13.32
C ASN A 21 2.61 7.88 -12.33
N ILE A 22 3.39 7.12 -11.58
CA ILE A 22 4.28 7.66 -10.56
C ILE A 22 5.25 8.66 -11.17
N GLN A 23 5.31 9.84 -10.57
CA GLN A 23 6.18 10.92 -11.03
C GLN A 23 7.47 10.96 -10.22
N LYS A 24 8.52 11.47 -10.84
CA LYS A 24 9.80 11.67 -10.17
C LYS A 24 9.61 12.57 -8.95
N GLY A 25 10.15 12.14 -7.81
CA GLY A 25 10.05 12.91 -6.57
C GLY A 25 8.73 12.75 -5.82
N GLN A 26 7.81 11.97 -6.36
CA GLN A 26 6.51 11.74 -5.71
C GLN A 26 6.63 10.66 -4.63
N THR A 27 5.91 10.82 -3.53
CA THR A 27 5.81 9.79 -2.50
C THR A 27 4.68 8.83 -2.85
N LEU A 28 4.91 7.53 -2.63
CA LEU A 28 3.89 6.50 -2.84
C LEU A 28 3.59 5.81 -1.51
N ILE A 29 2.32 5.76 -1.13
CA ILE A 29 1.85 4.95 -0.02
C ILE A 29 1.29 3.65 -0.58
N ILE A 30 1.78 2.51 -0.09
CA ILE A 30 1.23 1.20 -0.44
C ILE A 30 0.55 0.62 0.78
N ALA A 31 -0.76 0.39 0.68
CA ALA A 31 -1.53 -0.32 1.70
C ALA A 31 -1.67 -1.77 1.27
N ALA A 32 -1.20 -2.69 2.09
CA ALA A 32 -1.19 -4.10 1.71
C ALA A 32 -1.35 -5.01 2.93
N PRO A 33 -2.01 -6.17 2.75
CA PRO A 33 -1.98 -7.21 3.78
C PRO A 33 -0.55 -7.72 3.94
N VAL A 34 -0.17 -8.09 5.16
CA VAL A 34 1.18 -8.60 5.42
C VAL A 34 1.49 -9.85 4.59
N ASP A 35 0.48 -10.62 4.24
CA ASP A 35 0.64 -11.82 3.41
C ASP A 35 1.05 -11.49 1.97
N CYS A 36 0.82 -10.26 1.54
CA CYS A 36 1.18 -9.79 0.20
C CYS A 36 2.45 -8.97 0.18
N ALA A 37 3.27 -9.05 1.23
CA ALA A 37 4.51 -8.29 1.32
C ALA A 37 5.41 -8.51 0.10
N TRP A 38 5.46 -9.72 -0.42
CA TRP A 38 6.27 -10.06 -1.59
C TRP A 38 5.89 -9.23 -2.81
N PHE A 39 4.58 -9.02 -3.05
CA PHE A 39 4.13 -8.22 -4.18
C PHE A 39 4.31 -6.73 -3.92
N ALA A 40 4.06 -6.30 -2.69
CA ALA A 40 4.30 -4.90 -2.30
C ALA A 40 5.76 -4.51 -2.53
N ARG A 41 6.70 -5.42 -2.25
CA ARG A 41 8.12 -5.18 -2.53
C ARG A 41 8.40 -5.03 -4.01
N MET A 42 7.75 -5.84 -4.86
CA MET A 42 7.88 -5.68 -6.31
C MET A 42 7.40 -4.32 -6.78
N CYS A 43 6.25 -3.87 -6.25
CA CYS A 43 5.73 -2.54 -6.57
C CYS A 43 6.66 -1.43 -6.09
N ALA A 44 7.23 -1.58 -4.89
CA ALA A 44 8.17 -0.61 -4.34
C ALA A 44 9.42 -0.50 -5.22
N GLU A 45 9.95 -1.64 -5.68
CA GLU A 45 11.11 -1.64 -6.58
C GLU A 45 10.81 -0.86 -7.86
N GLU A 46 9.64 -1.08 -8.45
CA GLU A 46 9.26 -0.36 -9.66
C GLU A 46 9.04 1.13 -9.41
N ALA A 47 8.50 1.49 -8.25
CA ALA A 47 8.31 2.88 -7.88
C ALA A 47 9.65 3.61 -7.74
N TYR A 48 10.62 3.00 -7.06
CA TYR A 48 11.94 3.59 -6.95
C TYR A 48 12.64 3.68 -8.31
N ALA A 49 12.45 2.66 -9.16
CA ALA A 49 12.99 2.70 -10.52
C ALA A 49 12.37 3.83 -11.35
N ALA A 50 11.13 4.20 -11.05
CA ALA A 50 10.47 5.31 -11.73
C ALA A 50 10.87 6.68 -11.14
N GLY A 51 11.66 6.69 -10.08
CA GLY A 51 12.18 7.92 -9.49
C GLY A 51 11.35 8.49 -8.36
N CYS A 52 10.48 7.69 -7.74
CA CYS A 52 9.72 8.19 -6.60
C CYS A 52 10.65 8.61 -5.47
N ARG A 53 10.17 9.51 -4.64
CA ARG A 53 10.94 10.02 -3.51
C ARG A 53 11.08 8.96 -2.42
N GLU A 54 9.97 8.27 -2.11
CA GLU A 54 9.90 7.33 -1.00
C GLU A 54 8.66 6.47 -1.14
N VAL A 55 8.77 5.21 -0.73
CA VAL A 55 7.62 4.32 -0.61
C VAL A 55 7.34 4.14 0.87
N VAL A 56 6.12 4.47 1.29
CA VAL A 56 5.66 4.34 2.67
C VAL A 56 4.66 3.19 2.73
N MET A 57 4.89 2.25 3.64
CA MET A 57 4.01 1.09 3.78
C MET A 57 2.96 1.30 4.85
N ASN A 58 1.73 0.93 4.52
CA ASN A 58 0.63 0.85 5.47
C ASN A 58 0.17 -0.61 5.51
N TRP A 59 0.71 -1.37 6.45
CA TRP A 59 0.45 -2.80 6.55
C TRP A 59 -0.90 -3.09 7.21
N ARG A 60 -1.56 -4.13 6.71
CA ARG A 60 -2.79 -4.64 7.31
C ARG A 60 -2.59 -6.11 7.65
N ASP A 61 -2.98 -6.50 8.87
CA ASP A 61 -2.96 -7.88 9.30
C ASP A 61 -4.38 -8.27 9.68
N ASP A 62 -4.99 -9.16 8.89
CA ASP A 62 -6.38 -9.56 9.11
C ASP A 62 -6.56 -10.29 10.44
N GLN A 63 -5.54 -11.00 10.91
CA GLN A 63 -5.59 -11.66 12.21
C GLN A 63 -5.63 -10.65 13.36
N LEU A 64 -4.85 -9.58 13.26
CA LEU A 64 -4.88 -8.49 14.23
C LEU A 64 -6.22 -7.75 14.20
N GLU A 65 -6.79 -7.55 13.02
CA GLU A 65 -8.09 -6.92 12.89
C GLU A 65 -9.17 -7.77 13.56
N ARG A 66 -9.09 -9.07 13.40
CA ARG A 66 -10.02 -9.97 14.05
C ARG A 66 -9.91 -9.91 15.59
N LEU A 67 -8.68 -9.85 16.08
CA LEU A 67 -8.45 -9.70 17.53
C LEU A 67 -9.02 -8.38 18.04
N ARG A 68 -8.87 -7.33 17.28
CA ARG A 68 -9.43 -6.02 17.60
C ARG A 68 -10.96 -6.10 17.70
N TYR A 69 -11.61 -6.72 16.73
CA TYR A 69 -13.07 -6.88 16.75
C TYR A 69 -13.55 -7.67 17.95
N LEU A 70 -12.81 -8.69 18.36
CA LEU A 70 -13.23 -9.56 19.46
C LEU A 70 -12.94 -8.96 20.83
N HIS A 71 -11.95 -8.12 20.96
CA HIS A 71 -11.44 -7.73 22.28
C HIS A 71 -11.36 -6.23 22.54
N ALA A 72 -11.36 -5.39 21.52
CA ALA A 72 -11.27 -3.96 21.75
C ALA A 72 -12.59 -3.41 22.31
N ASP A 73 -12.48 -2.30 23.03
CA ASP A 73 -13.64 -1.61 23.58
C ASP A 73 -14.52 -1.09 22.42
N ASP A 74 -15.84 -1.17 22.58
CA ASP A 74 -16.79 -0.72 21.55
C ASP A 74 -16.57 0.73 21.14
N ALA A 75 -16.16 1.56 22.04
CA ALA A 75 -15.92 2.98 21.75
C ALA A 75 -14.82 3.18 20.70
N VAL A 76 -13.89 2.23 20.56
CA VAL A 76 -12.79 2.31 19.60
C VAL A 76 -13.31 2.36 18.17
N PHE A 77 -14.44 1.70 17.89
CA PHE A 77 -14.98 1.58 16.54
C PHE A 77 -15.70 2.84 16.07
N ASP A 78 -16.04 3.74 17.00
CA ASP A 78 -16.76 4.98 16.69
C ASP A 78 -15.81 6.14 16.40
N GLU A 79 -14.51 5.97 16.63
CA GLU A 79 -13.53 7.03 16.52
C GLU A 79 -12.40 6.68 15.55
N VAL A 80 -12.01 7.67 14.75
CA VAL A 80 -10.77 7.56 13.97
C VAL A 80 -9.67 8.23 14.79
N PRO A 81 -8.63 7.48 15.19
CA PRO A 81 -7.56 8.08 15.99
C PRO A 81 -6.94 9.29 15.31
N LEU A 82 -6.57 10.28 16.10
CA LEU A 82 -6.01 11.52 15.58
C LEU A 82 -4.76 11.28 14.72
N TRP A 83 -3.87 10.37 15.17
CA TRP A 83 -2.65 10.06 14.43
C TRP A 83 -2.95 9.48 13.04
N ARG A 84 -4.02 8.69 12.89
CA ARG A 84 -4.39 8.13 11.59
C ARG A 84 -4.91 9.21 10.66
N ARG A 85 -5.70 10.15 11.18
CA ARG A 85 -6.20 11.27 10.39
C ARG A 85 -5.05 12.13 9.88
N HIS A 86 -4.10 12.44 10.75
CA HIS A 86 -2.93 13.24 10.37
C HIS A 86 -2.09 12.55 9.30
N PHE A 87 -1.88 11.24 9.45
CA PHE A 87 -1.13 10.47 8.48
C PHE A 87 -1.69 10.63 7.07
N PHE A 88 -2.99 10.40 6.90
CA PHE A 88 -3.61 10.48 5.58
C PHE A 88 -3.71 11.92 5.07
N ASN A 89 -4.08 12.85 5.92
CA ASN A 89 -4.26 14.24 5.50
C ASN A 89 -2.94 14.88 5.07
N ASP A 90 -1.88 14.65 5.82
CA ASP A 90 -0.58 15.23 5.52
C ASP A 90 -0.04 14.72 4.18
N TYR A 91 -0.15 13.43 3.93
CA TYR A 91 0.30 12.86 2.66
C TYR A 91 -0.55 13.33 1.49
N ALA A 92 -1.86 13.47 1.67
CA ALA A 92 -2.75 13.97 0.61
C ALA A 92 -2.36 15.38 0.18
N LEU A 93 -1.95 16.23 1.13
CA LEU A 93 -1.53 17.60 0.82
C LEU A 93 -0.25 17.66 0.02
N GLU A 94 0.58 16.62 0.09
CA GLU A 94 1.85 16.57 -0.64
C GLU A 94 1.72 15.99 -2.04
N GLY A 95 0.52 15.70 -2.51
CA GLY A 95 0.33 15.09 -3.83
C GLY A 95 0.76 13.64 -3.90
N THR A 96 0.66 12.94 -2.79
CA THR A 96 1.08 11.55 -2.67
C THR A 96 0.19 10.61 -3.47
N ALA A 97 0.80 9.62 -4.13
CA ALA A 97 0.07 8.54 -4.77
C ALA A 97 -0.27 7.45 -3.75
N TYR A 98 -1.32 6.72 -4.01
CA TYR A 98 -1.81 5.69 -3.09
C TYR A 98 -2.15 4.42 -3.87
N LEU A 99 -1.61 3.29 -3.44
CA LEU A 99 -1.90 1.98 -4.01
C LEU A 99 -2.43 1.06 -2.92
N ALA A 100 -3.61 0.51 -3.11
CA ALA A 100 -4.17 -0.49 -2.20
C ALA A 100 -4.07 -1.87 -2.85
N ILE A 101 -3.46 -2.80 -2.14
CA ILE A 101 -3.33 -4.19 -2.57
C ILE A 101 -4.30 -5.03 -1.75
N SER A 102 -5.07 -5.88 -2.41
CA SER A 102 -6.01 -6.77 -1.75
C SER A 102 -5.58 -8.22 -1.97
N ALA A 103 -5.68 -9.03 -0.93
CA ALA A 103 -5.41 -10.46 -1.02
C ALA A 103 -6.57 -11.23 -1.64
N ARG A 104 -7.72 -10.58 -1.82
CA ARG A 104 -8.88 -11.24 -2.41
C ARG A 104 -8.69 -11.38 -3.90
N ASP A 105 -8.71 -12.62 -4.35
CA ASP A 105 -8.74 -12.87 -5.78
C ASP A 105 -10.10 -12.53 -6.35
N PRO A 106 -10.09 -11.94 -7.51
CA PRO A 106 -11.35 -11.76 -8.23
C PRO A 106 -11.92 -13.11 -8.65
#